data_b339554995a1975944073c504f5c0a0f
#
_entry.id   b339554995a1975944073c504f5c0a0f
#
_cell.length_a   1.000
_cell.length_b   1.000
_cell.length_c   1.000
_cell.angle_alpha   90.00
_cell.angle_beta   90.00
_cell.angle_gamma   90.00
#
_symmetry.space_group_name_H-M   'P 1'
#
loop_
_entity.id
_entity.type
_entity.pdbx_description
1 polymer ?
#
loop_
_entity_poly.entity_id
_entity_poly.type
_entity_poly.pdbx_seq_one_letter_code
_entity_poly.pdbx_strand_id
1 'polypeptide(L)'
;VSSGFVERKGKQLTPTKDGNNLVCILPDNLTSPKLTAEWENNLTQIAKGAADPDEFLSGIEAMARELVKSYPFLSDSDKERFKTEKPEIGKCPRCGSPVHEGKKNYYCSDRDCAFVMWKNDRFFEDRKVTFSPKIAAALLKSGKVKVKGLYSPKTGKTYDGTVVLADTGGKYVNYKIELPKKK
;
A
#
# COMPACT_ATOMS: atom_id res chain seq x y z
N VAL A 1 12.37 11.73 -2.00
CA VAL A 1 12.41 10.28 -2.21
C VAL A 1 11.88 9.54 -0.99
N SER A 2 12.34 9.85 0.24
CA SER A 2 11.90 9.18 1.48
C SER A 2 10.40 9.28 1.73
N SER A 3 9.77 10.40 1.38
CA SER A 3 8.32 10.64 1.51
C SER A 3 7.46 9.95 0.43
N GLY A 4 8.07 9.29 -0.56
CA GLY A 4 7.35 8.57 -1.61
C GLY A 4 6.78 9.40 -2.76
N PHE A 5 6.93 10.73 -2.75
CA PHE A 5 6.42 11.60 -3.83
C PHE A 5 7.34 11.67 -5.05
N VAL A 6 8.62 11.31 -4.89
CA VAL A 6 9.64 11.33 -5.94
C VAL A 6 10.44 10.04 -5.87
N GLU A 7 10.73 9.42 -7.01
CA GLU A 7 11.61 8.27 -7.15
C GLU A 7 12.88 8.64 -7.92
N ARG A 8 13.97 7.93 -7.63
CA ARG A 8 15.22 8.09 -8.36
C ARG A 8 15.39 6.95 -9.37
N LYS A 9 15.53 7.32 -10.66
CA LYS A 9 15.86 6.39 -11.75
C LYS A 9 17.26 6.74 -12.28
N GLY A 10 18.28 6.06 -11.78
CA GLY A 10 19.67 6.40 -12.09
C GLY A 10 20.05 7.77 -11.54
N LYS A 11 20.39 8.71 -12.42
CA LYS A 11 20.73 10.11 -12.09
C LYS A 11 19.52 11.07 -12.11
N GLN A 12 18.35 10.61 -12.56
CA GLN A 12 17.17 11.46 -12.70
C GLN A 12 16.22 11.27 -11.50
N LEU A 13 15.53 12.35 -11.13
CA LEU A 13 14.41 12.35 -10.20
C LEU A 13 13.13 12.43 -11.00
N THR A 14 12.22 11.49 -10.81
CA THR A 14 10.93 11.45 -11.47
C THR A 14 9.81 11.48 -10.43
N PRO A 15 8.71 12.22 -10.65
CA PRO A 15 7.58 12.22 -9.73
C PRO A 15 6.90 10.85 -9.76
N THR A 16 6.42 10.41 -8.62
CA THR A 16 5.52 9.25 -8.51
C THR A 16 4.08 9.65 -8.84
N LYS A 17 3.15 8.68 -8.93
CA LYS A 17 1.72 8.98 -9.06
C LYS A 17 1.24 9.88 -7.92
N ASP A 18 1.65 9.59 -6.69
CA ASP A 18 1.30 10.40 -5.52
C ASP A 18 1.94 11.79 -5.55
N GLY A 19 3.15 11.91 -6.10
CA GLY A 19 3.79 13.20 -6.34
C GLY A 19 3.02 14.07 -7.32
N ASN A 20 2.60 13.50 -8.45
CA ASN A 20 1.75 14.20 -9.43
C ASN A 20 0.39 14.58 -8.83
N ASN A 21 -0.24 13.68 -8.09
CA ASN A 21 -1.52 13.95 -7.43
C ASN A 21 -1.39 15.11 -6.42
N LEU A 22 -0.28 15.14 -5.66
CA LEU A 22 -0.02 16.23 -4.71
C LEU A 22 0.05 17.59 -5.43
N VAL A 23 0.79 17.68 -6.52
CA VAL A 23 0.90 18.93 -7.30
C VAL A 23 -0.46 19.39 -7.82
N CYS A 24 -1.33 18.46 -8.24
CA CYS A 24 -2.68 18.80 -8.74
C CYS A 24 -3.63 19.39 -7.69
N ILE A 25 -3.38 19.17 -6.39
CA ILE A 25 -4.23 19.70 -5.30
C ILE A 25 -3.63 20.92 -4.62
N LEU A 26 -2.37 21.22 -4.88
CA LEU A 26 -1.72 22.42 -4.34
C LEU A 26 -2.15 23.65 -5.13
N PRO A 27 -2.25 24.81 -4.46
CA PRO A 27 -2.54 26.07 -5.14
C PRO A 27 -1.39 26.48 -6.07
N ASP A 28 -1.75 27.20 -7.12
CA ASP A 28 -0.81 27.61 -8.19
C ASP A 28 0.42 28.37 -7.68
N ASN A 29 0.26 29.16 -6.62
CA ASN A 29 1.38 29.89 -6.03
C ASN A 29 2.46 28.96 -5.45
N LEU A 30 2.07 27.79 -4.88
CA LEU A 30 3.03 26.81 -4.35
C LEU A 30 3.67 25.95 -5.44
N THR A 31 3.01 25.77 -6.55
CA THR A 31 3.51 24.98 -7.69
C THR A 31 4.34 25.82 -8.66
N SER A 32 4.33 27.14 -8.48
CA SER A 32 5.07 28.07 -9.34
C SER A 32 6.57 28.10 -9.04
N PRO A 33 7.43 27.97 -10.05
CA PRO A 33 8.88 28.17 -9.90
C PRO A 33 9.24 29.58 -9.41
N LYS A 34 8.35 30.58 -9.62
CA LYS A 34 8.53 31.95 -9.21
C LYS A 34 8.68 32.11 -7.70
N LEU A 35 7.84 31.42 -6.91
CA LEU A 35 7.94 31.45 -5.45
C LEU A 35 9.29 30.94 -4.97
N THR A 36 9.79 29.85 -5.54
CA THR A 36 11.11 29.32 -5.22
C THR A 36 12.21 30.33 -5.56
N ALA A 37 12.15 30.94 -6.73
CA ALA A 37 13.13 31.94 -7.15
C ALA A 37 13.12 33.18 -6.24
N GLU A 38 11.96 33.65 -5.81
CA GLU A 38 11.81 34.76 -4.87
C GLU A 38 12.42 34.43 -3.52
N TRP A 39 12.18 33.23 -3.00
CA TRP A 39 12.75 32.76 -1.72
C TRP A 39 14.28 32.62 -1.80
N GLU A 40 14.81 32.03 -2.85
CA GLU A 40 16.26 31.91 -3.08
C GLU A 40 16.92 33.29 -3.15
N ASN A 41 16.28 34.26 -3.81
CA ASN A 41 16.77 35.64 -3.85
C ASN A 41 16.76 36.28 -2.44
N ASN A 42 15.65 36.13 -1.69
CA ASN A 42 15.55 36.66 -0.32
C ASN A 42 16.62 36.05 0.62
N LEU A 43 16.81 34.74 0.57
CA LEU A 43 17.88 34.06 1.32
C LEU A 43 19.27 34.60 0.92
N THR A 44 19.49 34.88 -0.35
CA THR A 44 20.74 35.47 -0.81
C THR A 44 20.93 36.90 -0.26
N GLN A 45 19.87 37.72 -0.19
CA GLN A 45 19.94 39.06 0.42
C GLN A 45 20.19 39.00 1.93
N ILE A 46 19.57 38.07 2.63
CA ILE A 46 19.81 37.81 4.07
C ILE A 46 21.28 37.44 4.30
N ALA A 47 21.82 36.53 3.47
CA ALA A 47 23.22 36.10 3.58
C ALA A 47 24.22 37.26 3.37
N LYS A 48 23.82 38.32 2.60
CA LYS A 48 24.59 39.54 2.38
C LYS A 48 24.34 40.64 3.44
N GLY A 49 23.47 40.38 4.42
CA GLY A 49 23.07 41.37 5.42
C GLY A 49 22.17 42.49 4.89
N ALA A 50 21.56 42.30 3.71
CA ALA A 50 20.72 43.31 3.04
C ALA A 50 19.21 43.08 3.28
N ALA A 51 18.80 42.03 3.96
CA ALA A 51 17.42 41.72 4.32
C ALA A 51 17.33 41.10 5.73
N ASP A 52 16.18 41.28 6.38
CA ASP A 52 15.92 40.79 7.71
C ASP A 52 15.45 39.35 7.67
N PRO A 53 16.14 38.40 8.38
CA PRO A 53 15.72 37.01 8.47
C PRO A 53 14.39 36.82 9.21
N ASP A 54 14.06 37.66 10.21
CA ASP A 54 12.82 37.52 10.98
C ASP A 54 11.60 37.94 10.16
N GLU A 55 11.72 38.94 9.31
CA GLU A 55 10.69 39.33 8.35
C GLU A 55 10.42 38.19 7.35
N PHE A 56 11.46 37.57 6.82
CA PHE A 56 11.35 36.44 5.91
C PHE A 56 10.63 35.23 6.56
N LEU A 57 11.01 34.86 7.77
CA LEU A 57 10.36 33.78 8.54
C LEU A 57 8.90 34.09 8.84
N SER A 58 8.61 35.31 9.27
CA SER A 58 7.23 35.77 9.52
C SER A 58 6.36 35.66 8.27
N GLY A 59 6.90 35.96 7.09
CA GLY A 59 6.22 35.79 5.81
C GLY A 59 5.90 34.33 5.49
N ILE A 60 6.83 33.41 5.74
CA ILE A 60 6.60 31.95 5.57
C ILE A 60 5.52 31.47 6.53
N GLU A 61 5.58 31.87 7.80
CA GLU A 61 4.57 31.50 8.77
C GLU A 61 3.19 32.00 8.42
N ALA A 62 3.07 33.25 7.97
CA ALA A 62 1.80 33.82 7.52
C ALA A 62 1.21 33.04 6.35
N MET A 63 2.05 32.71 5.36
CA MET A 63 1.64 31.90 4.21
C MET A 63 1.18 30.49 4.64
N ALA A 64 1.92 29.83 5.53
CA ALA A 64 1.55 28.51 6.04
C ALA A 64 0.20 28.55 6.80
N ARG A 65 -0.03 29.56 7.63
CA ARG A 65 -1.29 29.78 8.34
C ARG A 65 -2.46 29.97 7.38
N GLU A 66 -2.25 30.75 6.31
CA GLU A 66 -3.26 30.99 5.28
C GLU A 66 -3.61 29.70 4.52
N LEU A 67 -2.60 28.90 4.15
CA LEU A 67 -2.81 27.61 3.49
C LEU A 67 -3.64 26.65 4.36
N VAL A 68 -3.34 26.56 5.66
CA VAL A 68 -4.11 25.71 6.58
C VAL A 68 -5.55 26.18 6.71
N LYS A 69 -5.83 27.48 6.67
CA LYS A 69 -7.18 28.02 6.70
C LYS A 69 -7.95 27.78 5.40
N SER A 70 -7.28 27.99 4.26
CA SER A 70 -7.91 27.92 2.94
C SER A 70 -8.14 26.48 2.47
N TYR A 71 -7.33 25.52 2.97
CA TYR A 71 -7.37 24.10 2.58
C TYR A 71 -7.55 23.17 3.79
N PRO A 72 -8.60 23.34 4.60
CA PRO A 72 -8.79 22.54 5.81
C PRO A 72 -9.10 21.07 5.52
N PHE A 73 -9.67 20.79 4.34
CA PHE A 73 -10.04 19.43 3.93
C PHE A 73 -9.81 19.23 2.43
N LEU A 74 -9.31 18.06 2.08
CA LEU A 74 -9.31 17.60 0.70
C LEU A 74 -10.77 17.33 0.26
N SER A 75 -11.11 17.72 -0.96
CA SER A 75 -12.38 17.33 -1.58
C SER A 75 -12.46 15.80 -1.73
N ASP A 76 -13.67 15.26 -1.85
CA ASP A 76 -13.80 13.80 -2.03
C ASP A 76 -13.20 13.33 -3.36
N SER A 77 -13.25 14.17 -4.40
CA SER A 77 -12.55 13.91 -5.68
C SER A 77 -11.03 13.88 -5.52
N ASP A 78 -10.45 14.72 -4.67
CA ASP A 78 -9.01 14.72 -4.43
C ASP A 78 -8.59 13.53 -3.57
N LYS A 79 -9.39 13.14 -2.58
CA LYS A 79 -9.18 11.90 -1.81
C LYS A 79 -9.17 10.66 -2.72
N GLU A 80 -10.05 10.61 -3.75
CA GLU A 80 -10.06 9.53 -4.74
C GLU A 80 -8.73 9.43 -5.51
N ARG A 81 -8.09 10.57 -5.85
CA ARG A 81 -6.77 10.59 -6.54
C ARG A 81 -5.67 9.87 -5.75
N PHE A 82 -5.73 9.94 -4.41
CA PHE A 82 -4.78 9.29 -3.51
C PHE A 82 -5.18 7.87 -3.09
N LYS A 83 -6.35 7.39 -3.50
CA LYS A 83 -6.67 5.98 -3.34
C LYS A 83 -5.70 5.16 -4.18
N THR A 84 -4.76 4.54 -3.53
CA THR A 84 -3.93 3.51 -4.14
C THR A 84 -4.85 2.38 -4.56
N GLU A 85 -5.03 2.18 -5.86
CA GLU A 85 -5.62 0.96 -6.38
C GLU A 85 -4.72 -0.20 -5.95
N LYS A 86 -5.10 -0.83 -4.84
CA LYS A 86 -4.41 -2.03 -4.39
C LYS A 86 -4.68 -3.11 -5.42
N PRO A 87 -3.64 -3.77 -5.96
CA PRO A 87 -3.84 -4.79 -6.97
C PRO A 87 -4.79 -5.86 -6.44
N GLU A 88 -5.81 -6.16 -7.24
CA GLU A 88 -6.71 -7.27 -6.97
C GLU A 88 -5.95 -8.58 -7.16
N ILE A 89 -5.97 -9.46 -6.17
CA ILE A 89 -5.39 -10.80 -6.25
C ILE A 89 -6.42 -11.89 -6.54
N GLY A 90 -7.69 -11.56 -6.48
CA GLY A 90 -8.80 -12.47 -6.78
C GLY A 90 -10.10 -12.00 -6.17
N LYS A 91 -11.15 -12.78 -6.38
CA LYS A 91 -12.49 -12.51 -5.84
C LYS A 91 -12.75 -13.22 -4.52
N CYS A 92 -13.45 -12.54 -3.63
CA CYS A 92 -13.84 -13.10 -2.35
C CYS A 92 -14.82 -14.26 -2.53
N PRO A 93 -14.57 -15.44 -1.95
CA PRO A 93 -15.47 -16.59 -2.08
C PRO A 93 -16.79 -16.40 -1.32
N ARG A 94 -16.88 -15.41 -0.40
CA ARG A 94 -18.10 -15.15 0.39
C ARG A 94 -19.04 -14.16 -0.28
N CYS A 95 -18.51 -13.05 -0.82
CA CYS A 95 -19.34 -11.95 -1.34
C CYS A 95 -19.02 -11.56 -2.80
N GLY A 96 -17.98 -12.15 -3.42
CA GLY A 96 -17.58 -11.85 -4.79
C GLY A 96 -16.78 -10.55 -4.98
N SER A 97 -16.64 -9.71 -3.96
CA SER A 97 -15.90 -8.45 -4.00
C SER A 97 -14.38 -8.69 -4.17
N PRO A 98 -13.61 -7.71 -4.69
CA PRO A 98 -12.17 -7.85 -4.85
C PRO A 98 -11.46 -8.15 -3.53
N VAL A 99 -10.45 -9.00 -3.57
CA VAL A 99 -9.53 -9.25 -2.45
C VAL A 99 -8.19 -8.58 -2.75
N HIS A 100 -7.69 -7.81 -1.80
CA HIS A 100 -6.46 -7.06 -1.91
C HIS A 100 -5.37 -7.59 -0.99
N GLU A 101 -4.12 -7.32 -1.37
CA GLU A 101 -2.97 -7.63 -0.53
C GLU A 101 -2.71 -6.50 0.48
N GLY A 102 -2.71 -6.83 1.77
CA GLY A 102 -2.24 -6.00 2.87
C GLY A 102 -0.82 -6.36 3.30
N LYS A 103 -0.27 -5.62 4.25
CA LYS A 103 1.06 -5.92 4.83
C LYS A 103 1.09 -7.30 5.50
N LYS A 104 0.05 -7.66 6.26
CA LYS A 104 -0.02 -8.88 7.07
C LYS A 104 -1.06 -9.90 6.61
N ASN A 105 -1.91 -9.54 5.66
CA ASN A 105 -3.07 -10.35 5.25
C ASN A 105 -3.46 -10.09 3.79
N TYR A 106 -4.39 -10.95 3.31
CA TYR A 106 -5.19 -10.73 2.11
C TYR A 106 -6.63 -10.55 2.58
N TYR A 107 -7.29 -9.45 2.23
CA TYR A 107 -8.58 -9.06 2.79
C TYR A 107 -9.57 -8.63 1.72
N CYS A 108 -10.86 -8.87 1.99
CA CYS A 108 -11.95 -8.42 1.13
C CYS A 108 -12.07 -6.89 1.16
N SER A 109 -12.33 -6.29 0.00
CA SER A 109 -12.58 -4.84 -0.12
C SER A 109 -13.90 -4.40 0.50
N ASP A 110 -14.86 -5.30 0.60
CA ASP A 110 -16.14 -5.08 1.23
C ASP A 110 -15.98 -5.03 2.75
N ARG A 111 -16.41 -3.92 3.37
CA ARG A 111 -16.27 -3.68 4.82
C ARG A 111 -17.18 -4.57 5.66
N ASP A 112 -18.31 -5.00 5.10
CA ASP A 112 -19.27 -5.86 5.77
C ASP A 112 -18.89 -7.34 5.66
N CYS A 113 -17.88 -7.65 4.83
CA CYS A 113 -17.37 -9.00 4.63
C CYS A 113 -16.13 -9.27 5.48
N ALA A 114 -16.27 -10.14 6.47
CA ALA A 114 -15.17 -10.51 7.38
C ALA A 114 -14.14 -11.48 6.77
N PHE A 115 -14.10 -11.67 5.44
CA PHE A 115 -13.16 -12.58 4.80
C PHE A 115 -11.74 -12.04 4.84
N VAL A 116 -10.85 -12.74 5.56
CA VAL A 116 -9.42 -12.41 5.70
C VAL A 116 -8.59 -13.67 5.72
N MET A 117 -7.53 -13.72 4.90
CA MET A 117 -6.50 -14.76 4.94
C MET A 117 -5.21 -14.15 5.51
N TRP A 118 -4.70 -14.67 6.62
CA TRP A 118 -3.50 -14.16 7.28
C TRP A 118 -2.22 -14.75 6.67
N LYS A 119 -1.21 -13.90 6.41
CA LYS A 119 0.08 -14.35 5.85
C LYS A 119 0.88 -15.22 6.82
N ASN A 120 0.68 -15.02 8.13
CA ASN A 120 1.26 -15.79 9.23
C ASN A 120 0.27 -16.83 9.79
N ASP A 121 -0.57 -17.42 8.93
CA ASP A 121 -1.47 -18.47 9.36
C ASP A 121 -0.68 -19.73 9.77
N ARG A 122 -1.02 -20.28 10.94
CA ARG A 122 -0.38 -21.47 11.53
C ARG A 122 -0.34 -22.65 10.58
N PHE A 123 -1.35 -22.79 9.74
CA PHE A 123 -1.38 -23.87 8.77
C PHE A 123 -0.18 -23.87 7.84
N PHE A 124 0.26 -22.69 7.39
CA PHE A 124 1.42 -22.51 6.52
C PHE A 124 2.73 -22.48 7.32
N GLU A 125 2.74 -21.85 8.50
CA GLU A 125 3.92 -21.78 9.38
C GLU A 125 4.36 -23.18 9.83
N ASP A 126 3.45 -24.02 10.32
CA ASP A 126 3.72 -25.38 10.75
C ASP A 126 4.29 -26.26 9.61
N ARG A 127 3.96 -25.91 8.37
CA ARG A 127 4.43 -26.59 7.15
C ARG A 127 5.64 -25.95 6.50
N LYS A 128 6.21 -24.92 7.14
CA LYS A 128 7.39 -24.15 6.67
C LYS A 128 7.23 -23.62 5.26
N VAL A 129 6.04 -23.19 4.89
CA VAL A 129 5.71 -22.62 3.58
C VAL A 129 5.28 -21.16 3.74
N THR A 130 5.88 -20.26 2.95
CA THR A 130 5.46 -18.87 2.90
C THR A 130 4.14 -18.75 2.16
N PHE A 131 3.13 -18.19 2.81
CA PHE A 131 1.84 -17.92 2.18
C PHE A 131 1.94 -16.70 1.25
N SER A 132 2.39 -16.94 0.03
CA SER A 132 2.64 -15.91 -0.98
C SER A 132 1.37 -15.45 -1.70
N PRO A 133 1.40 -14.26 -2.37
CA PRO A 133 0.29 -13.78 -3.19
C PRO A 133 -0.14 -14.77 -4.29
N LYS A 134 0.81 -15.53 -4.85
CA LYS A 134 0.53 -16.58 -5.86
C LYS A 134 -0.33 -17.71 -5.30
N ILE A 135 -0.03 -18.15 -4.06
CA ILE A 135 -0.83 -19.18 -3.37
C ILE A 135 -2.22 -18.63 -3.06
N ALA A 136 -2.30 -17.40 -2.52
CA ALA A 136 -3.57 -16.76 -2.21
C ALA A 136 -4.45 -16.59 -3.46
N ALA A 137 -3.90 -16.09 -4.56
CA ALA A 137 -4.63 -15.94 -5.83
C ALA A 137 -5.16 -17.27 -6.37
N ALA A 138 -4.35 -18.34 -6.30
CA ALA A 138 -4.78 -19.67 -6.75
C ALA A 138 -5.91 -20.23 -5.86
N LEU A 139 -5.84 -20.03 -4.55
CA LEU A 139 -6.90 -20.41 -3.62
C LEU A 139 -8.20 -19.65 -3.87
N LEU A 140 -8.11 -18.34 -4.13
CA LEU A 140 -9.28 -17.51 -4.45
C LEU A 140 -9.92 -17.91 -5.80
N LYS A 141 -9.09 -18.27 -6.81
CA LYS A 141 -9.54 -18.61 -8.15
C LYS A 141 -10.24 -19.97 -8.23
N SER A 142 -9.67 -20.99 -7.57
CA SER A 142 -10.08 -22.40 -7.77
C SER A 142 -10.38 -23.16 -6.48
N GLY A 143 -10.31 -22.47 -5.32
CA GLY A 143 -10.47 -23.08 -4.02
C GLY A 143 -9.31 -24.00 -3.60
N LYS A 144 -8.33 -24.27 -4.48
CA LYS A 144 -7.23 -25.19 -4.23
C LYS A 144 -5.96 -24.82 -4.98
N VAL A 145 -4.81 -25.22 -4.43
CA VAL A 145 -3.50 -24.97 -5.03
C VAL A 145 -2.54 -26.12 -4.74
N LYS A 146 -1.76 -26.55 -5.73
CA LYS A 146 -0.66 -27.51 -5.51
C LYS A 146 0.52 -26.78 -4.91
N VAL A 147 1.02 -27.25 -3.79
CA VAL A 147 2.18 -26.72 -3.08
C VAL A 147 3.22 -27.81 -2.93
N LYS A 148 4.46 -27.51 -3.29
CA LYS A 148 5.60 -28.41 -3.17
C LYS A 148 6.34 -28.15 -1.86
N GLY A 149 6.95 -29.21 -1.31
CA GLY A 149 7.83 -29.07 -0.17
C GLY A 149 7.11 -28.74 1.16
N LEU A 150 5.85 -29.11 1.32
CA LEU A 150 5.13 -29.00 2.60
C LEU A 150 5.82 -29.84 3.66
N TYR A 151 6.20 -29.24 4.78
CA TYR A 151 6.79 -29.96 5.91
C TYR A 151 5.74 -30.73 6.71
N SER A 152 6.04 -31.98 7.07
CA SER A 152 5.20 -32.80 7.95
C SER A 152 5.79 -32.82 9.37
N PRO A 153 5.16 -32.22 10.37
CA PRO A 153 5.66 -32.26 11.74
C PRO A 153 5.72 -33.69 12.32
N LYS A 154 4.84 -34.59 11.83
CA LYS A 154 4.78 -35.99 12.31
C LYS A 154 5.95 -36.85 11.80
N THR A 155 6.41 -36.64 10.58
CA THR A 155 7.42 -37.49 9.94
C THR A 155 8.77 -36.82 9.78
N GLY A 156 8.87 -35.50 9.99
CA GLY A 156 10.07 -34.70 9.77
C GLY A 156 10.46 -34.56 8.29
N LYS A 157 9.65 -35.03 7.35
CA LYS A 157 9.93 -35.05 5.91
C LYS A 157 9.09 -34.02 5.16
N THR A 158 9.56 -33.63 4.00
CA THR A 158 8.79 -32.79 3.07
C THR A 158 7.99 -33.64 2.10
N TYR A 159 6.83 -33.14 1.67
CA TYR A 159 5.95 -33.79 0.71
C TYR A 159 5.26 -32.75 -0.17
N ASP A 160 4.74 -33.18 -1.31
CA ASP A 160 3.93 -32.35 -2.20
C ASP A 160 2.44 -32.64 -1.93
N GLY A 161 1.62 -31.61 -1.86
CA GLY A 161 0.20 -31.75 -1.58
C GLY A 161 -0.64 -30.65 -2.21
N THR A 162 -1.93 -30.84 -2.22
CA THR A 162 -2.88 -29.81 -2.65
C THR A 162 -3.49 -29.17 -1.41
N VAL A 163 -3.26 -27.88 -1.23
CA VAL A 163 -3.90 -27.06 -0.20
C VAL A 163 -5.28 -26.66 -0.72
N VAL A 164 -6.30 -26.86 0.10
CA VAL A 164 -7.70 -26.52 -0.21
C VAL A 164 -8.19 -25.49 0.78
N LEU A 165 -8.84 -24.44 0.27
CA LEU A 165 -9.52 -23.44 1.06
C LEU A 165 -10.78 -24.08 1.68
N ALA A 166 -10.82 -24.15 3.00
CA ALA A 166 -11.93 -24.73 3.77
C ALA A 166 -12.64 -23.61 4.55
N ASP A 167 -13.15 -22.62 3.83
CA ASP A 167 -13.87 -21.51 4.45
C ASP A 167 -15.26 -21.93 4.89
N THR A 168 -15.53 -21.79 6.19
CA THR A 168 -16.82 -22.12 6.82
C THR A 168 -17.69 -20.87 7.07
N GLY A 169 -17.29 -19.70 6.58
CA GLY A 169 -17.98 -18.45 6.85
C GLY A 169 -17.71 -17.84 8.23
N GLY A 170 -16.90 -18.50 9.07
CA GLY A 170 -16.56 -18.03 10.42
C GLY A 170 -15.56 -16.88 10.44
N LYS A 171 -15.10 -16.53 11.65
CA LYS A 171 -14.13 -15.44 11.88
C LYS A 171 -12.78 -15.70 11.19
N TYR A 172 -12.38 -16.96 11.05
CA TYR A 172 -11.10 -17.37 10.46
C TYR A 172 -11.33 -18.25 9.25
N VAL A 173 -10.49 -18.08 8.25
CA VAL A 173 -10.41 -18.95 7.09
C VAL A 173 -9.54 -20.16 7.45
N ASN A 174 -9.99 -21.35 7.12
CA ASN A 174 -9.27 -22.61 7.38
C ASN A 174 -8.76 -23.22 6.08
N TYR A 175 -7.77 -24.10 6.21
CA TYR A 175 -7.16 -24.81 5.09
C TYR A 175 -7.07 -26.30 5.38
N LYS A 176 -7.17 -27.13 4.32
CA LYS A 176 -7.03 -28.60 4.40
C LYS A 176 -6.00 -29.07 3.37
N ILE A 177 -5.45 -30.24 3.57
CA ILE A 177 -4.56 -30.90 2.60
C ILE A 177 -5.28 -32.09 1.99
N GLU A 178 -5.30 -32.08 0.65
CA GLU A 178 -5.60 -33.28 -0.14
C GLU A 178 -4.29 -33.89 -0.60
N LEU A 179 -4.01 -35.11 -0.20
CA LEU A 179 -2.89 -35.89 -0.71
C LEU A 179 -3.25 -36.49 -2.06
N PRO A 180 -2.27 -36.59 -3.00
CA PRO A 180 -2.52 -37.29 -4.25
C PRO A 180 -2.95 -38.72 -3.95
N LYS A 181 -4.06 -39.17 -4.56
CA LYS A 181 -4.46 -40.58 -4.48
C LYS A 181 -3.31 -41.43 -4.98
N LYS A 182 -2.78 -42.33 -4.15
CA LYS A 182 -1.85 -43.35 -4.63
C LYS A 182 -2.57 -44.13 -5.75
N LYS A 183 -1.99 -44.07 -6.97
CA LYS A 183 -2.36 -45.02 -8.02
C LYS A 183 -1.88 -46.40 -7.63
#